data_204acb3280b2a8858bc7a4b7f2c68be4
#
_entry.id   204acb3280b2a8858bc7a4b7f2c68be4
#
_cell.length_a   1.000
_cell.length_b   1.000
_cell.length_c   1.000
_cell.angle_alpha   90.00
_cell.angle_beta   90.00
_cell.angle_gamma   90.00
#
_symmetry.space_group_name_H-M   'P 1'
#
loop_
_entity.id
_entity.type
_entity.pdbx_description
1 polymer ?
#
loop_
_entity_poly.entity_id
_entity_poly.type
_entity_poly.pdbx_seq_one_letter_code
_entity_poly.pdbx_strand_id
1 'polypeptide(L)'
;MDGRILLRRFRRMKMPKRKFFYDTEFHEDGKTIDLISIAMVRGDGKEYYAVSSDADYKRVFENSWLMNHVMNTIDHVVVEDHHGGGYTIIPKGPFVRTREQIRDEILEFVMESQDEFNDPHGEAKAELWAWYADYDHVALCQLFGKMIDLPTGFPMFTRDLRQHWEYKGYPELPRQDDGEHNALDDARHNLVMYNYMEGL
;
A
#
# COMPACT_ATOMS: atom_id res chain seq x y z
N MET A 1 7.15 33.69 51.30
CA MET A 1 7.47 33.87 49.87
C MET A 1 7.23 32.53 49.19
N ASP A 2 6.09 32.39 48.58
CA ASP A 2 5.60 31.09 48.05
C ASP A 2 5.90 31.03 46.56
N GLY A 3 6.99 30.35 46.24
CA GLY A 3 7.48 30.20 44.87
C GLY A 3 6.79 29.06 44.14
N ARG A 4 5.55 29.25 43.70
CA ARG A 4 4.88 28.31 42.80
C ARG A 4 5.50 28.37 41.41
N ILE A 5 6.37 27.41 41.10
CA ILE A 5 6.87 27.18 39.76
C ILE A 5 5.69 26.67 38.91
N LEU A 6 5.17 27.54 38.07
CA LEU A 6 4.17 27.19 37.04
C LEU A 6 4.88 26.38 35.97
N LEU A 7 4.84 25.04 36.08
CA LEU A 7 5.21 24.13 35.00
C LEU A 7 4.18 24.34 33.88
N ARG A 8 4.48 25.24 32.92
CA ARG A 8 3.77 25.30 31.65
C ARG A 8 3.97 23.97 30.95
N ARG A 9 2.95 23.07 31.02
CA ARG A 9 2.84 21.95 30.11
C ARG A 9 2.82 22.51 28.68
N PHE A 10 3.97 22.51 28.00
CA PHE A 10 3.99 22.65 26.57
C PHE A 10 3.23 21.47 26.01
N ARG A 11 1.99 21.69 25.59
CA ARG A 11 1.20 20.73 24.81
C ARG A 11 1.93 20.64 23.48
N ARG A 12 2.80 19.63 23.36
CA ARG A 12 3.53 19.33 22.13
C ARG A 12 2.48 19.18 21.03
N MET A 13 2.46 20.12 20.08
CA MET A 13 1.61 19.97 18.90
C MET A 13 2.06 18.69 18.19
N LYS A 14 1.20 17.68 18.17
CA LYS A 14 1.45 16.49 17.35
C LYS A 14 1.51 16.97 15.91
N MET A 15 2.66 16.79 15.26
CA MET A 15 2.77 17.05 13.82
C MET A 15 1.78 16.12 13.11
N PRO A 16 1.04 16.63 12.11
CA PRO A 16 0.11 15.79 11.38
C PRO A 16 0.88 14.64 10.70
N LYS A 17 0.38 13.43 10.87
CA LYS A 17 0.92 12.26 10.18
C LYS A 17 0.69 12.41 8.68
N ARG A 18 1.67 12.01 7.87
CA ARG A 18 1.48 11.94 6.42
C ARG A 18 0.63 10.73 6.07
N LYS A 19 -0.31 10.91 5.17
CA LYS A 19 -1.20 9.87 4.70
C LYS A 19 -0.69 9.29 3.40
N PHE A 20 -0.74 7.98 3.32
CA PHE A 20 -0.42 7.19 2.14
C PHE A 20 -1.62 6.30 1.84
N PHE A 21 -2.14 6.41 0.64
CA PHE A 21 -3.23 5.61 0.11
C PHE A 21 -2.62 4.56 -0.79
N TYR A 22 -2.93 3.30 -0.56
CA TYR A 22 -2.27 2.23 -1.28
C TYR A 22 -3.25 1.14 -1.67
N ASP A 23 -2.82 0.33 -2.61
CA ASP A 23 -3.54 -0.84 -3.10
C ASP A 23 -2.54 -1.89 -3.57
N THR A 24 -2.93 -3.16 -3.52
CA THR A 24 -2.11 -4.27 -3.99
C THR A 24 -2.92 -5.24 -4.81
N GLU A 25 -2.34 -5.69 -5.93
CA GLU A 25 -2.84 -6.85 -6.66
C GLU A 25 -2.04 -8.07 -6.25
N PHE A 26 -2.71 -9.17 -5.99
CA PHE A 26 -2.07 -10.39 -5.50
C PHE A 26 -2.80 -11.67 -5.96
N HIS A 27 -2.08 -12.77 -5.97
CA HIS A 27 -2.66 -14.10 -6.01
C HIS A 27 -2.84 -14.61 -4.57
N GLU A 28 -4.03 -15.10 -4.25
CA GLU A 28 -4.28 -15.73 -2.95
C GLU A 28 -4.87 -17.15 -3.15
N ASP A 29 -4.59 -18.05 -2.23
CA ASP A 29 -5.02 -19.44 -2.26
C ASP A 29 -5.69 -19.89 -0.96
N GLY A 30 -6.09 -18.94 -0.12
CA GLY A 30 -6.65 -19.17 1.22
C GLY A 30 -5.60 -19.50 2.29
N LYS A 31 -4.29 -19.47 1.95
CA LYS A 31 -3.18 -19.71 2.88
C LYS A 31 -2.05 -18.69 2.71
N THR A 32 -1.79 -18.29 1.47
CA THR A 32 -0.71 -17.36 1.13
C THR A 32 -1.23 -16.22 0.27
N ILE A 33 -0.63 -15.06 0.43
CA ILE A 33 -0.82 -13.89 -0.43
C ILE A 33 0.48 -13.68 -1.18
N ASP A 34 0.42 -13.66 -2.50
CA ASP A 34 1.57 -13.52 -3.38
C ASP A 34 1.45 -12.24 -4.21
N LEU A 35 2.27 -11.23 -3.89
CA LEU A 35 2.20 -9.88 -4.45
C LEU A 35 2.51 -9.86 -5.94
N ILE A 36 1.58 -9.35 -6.75
CA ILE A 36 1.73 -9.08 -8.19
C ILE A 36 2.15 -7.63 -8.42
N SER A 37 1.42 -6.67 -7.86
CA SER A 37 1.75 -5.25 -7.96
C SER A 37 1.34 -4.48 -6.71
N ILE A 38 1.97 -3.33 -6.49
CA ILE A 38 1.66 -2.44 -5.39
C ILE A 38 1.80 -0.99 -5.84
N ALA A 39 0.89 -0.16 -5.38
CA ALA A 39 1.00 1.29 -5.52
C ALA A 39 0.75 2.01 -4.22
N MET A 40 1.36 3.18 -4.08
CA MET A 40 1.11 4.13 -3.00
C MET A 40 0.98 5.53 -3.55
N VAL A 41 -0.04 6.24 -3.11
CA VAL A 41 -0.26 7.66 -3.39
C VAL A 41 -0.21 8.44 -2.08
N ARG A 42 0.73 9.36 -1.97
CA ARG A 42 0.86 10.22 -0.81
C ARG A 42 -0.20 11.33 -0.87
N GLY A 43 -0.65 11.81 0.28
CA GLY A 43 -1.72 12.81 0.35
C GLY A 43 -1.46 14.13 -0.39
N ASP A 44 -0.22 14.41 -0.81
CA ASP A 44 0.16 15.54 -1.66
C ASP A 44 0.23 15.18 -3.17
N GLY A 45 -0.14 13.94 -3.52
CA GLY A 45 -0.19 13.46 -4.90
C GLY A 45 1.09 12.83 -5.42
N LYS A 46 2.15 12.67 -4.60
CA LYS A 46 3.33 11.89 -5.03
C LYS A 46 2.97 10.41 -5.08
N GLU A 47 3.45 9.71 -6.10
CA GLU A 47 3.07 8.33 -6.42
C GLU A 47 4.27 7.40 -6.46
N TYR A 48 4.03 6.15 -6.07
CA TYR A 48 4.91 5.01 -6.25
C TYR A 48 4.10 3.87 -6.87
N TYR A 49 4.68 3.15 -7.82
CA TYR A 49 4.09 1.96 -8.42
C TYR A 49 5.18 0.95 -8.80
N ALA A 50 4.92 -0.32 -8.51
CA ALA A 50 5.79 -1.41 -8.90
C ALA A 50 5.03 -2.70 -9.18
N VAL A 51 5.56 -3.50 -10.13
CA VAL A 51 5.13 -4.86 -10.45
C VAL A 51 6.22 -5.81 -9.98
N SER A 52 5.86 -6.82 -9.17
CA SER A 52 6.81 -7.80 -8.66
C SER A 52 7.29 -8.72 -9.78
N SER A 53 8.61 -8.90 -9.91
CA SER A 53 9.17 -9.97 -10.77
C SER A 53 9.14 -11.34 -10.10
N ASP A 54 8.86 -11.41 -8.80
CA ASP A 54 9.07 -12.58 -7.95
C ASP A 54 7.76 -13.32 -7.60
N ALA A 55 6.62 -12.90 -8.18
CA ALA A 55 5.35 -13.61 -8.03
C ALA A 55 5.40 -14.97 -8.72
N ASP A 56 4.63 -15.94 -8.23
CA ASP A 56 4.42 -17.22 -8.92
C ASP A 56 3.50 -17.03 -10.14
N TYR A 57 4.10 -16.53 -11.22
CA TYR A 57 3.38 -16.22 -12.45
C TYR A 57 2.80 -17.44 -13.18
N LYS A 58 3.20 -18.65 -12.82
CA LYS A 58 2.53 -19.86 -13.29
C LYS A 58 1.14 -19.97 -12.67
N ARG A 59 1.04 -19.79 -11.35
CA ARG A 59 -0.24 -19.80 -10.63
C ARG A 59 -1.12 -18.63 -11.06
N VAL A 60 -0.52 -17.45 -11.31
CA VAL A 60 -1.24 -16.28 -11.85
C VAL A 60 -1.84 -16.62 -13.22
N PHE A 61 -1.06 -17.23 -14.12
CA PHE A 61 -1.53 -17.64 -15.45
C PHE A 61 -2.68 -18.65 -15.40
N GLU A 62 -2.65 -19.57 -14.45
CA GLU A 62 -3.70 -20.58 -14.25
C GLU A 62 -5.00 -19.97 -13.67
N ASN A 63 -4.95 -18.76 -13.12
CA ASN A 63 -6.11 -18.05 -12.57
C ASN A 63 -6.74 -17.14 -13.62
N SER A 64 -7.84 -17.58 -14.23
CA SER A 64 -8.52 -16.84 -15.30
C SER A 64 -9.05 -15.47 -14.85
N TRP A 65 -9.41 -15.30 -13.57
CA TRP A 65 -9.87 -14.01 -13.06
C TRP A 65 -8.72 -13.00 -13.04
N LEU A 66 -7.55 -13.40 -12.49
CA LEU A 66 -6.36 -12.55 -12.48
C LEU A 66 -5.91 -12.19 -13.88
N MET A 67 -5.94 -13.16 -14.81
CA MET A 67 -5.58 -12.90 -16.20
C MET A 67 -6.48 -11.88 -16.88
N ASN A 68 -7.79 -11.94 -16.61
CA ASN A 68 -8.77 -11.09 -17.26
C ASN A 68 -8.91 -9.69 -16.61
N HIS A 69 -8.56 -9.53 -15.32
CA HIS A 69 -8.78 -8.28 -14.59
C HIS A 69 -7.48 -7.59 -14.21
N VAL A 70 -6.52 -8.31 -13.65
CA VAL A 70 -5.26 -7.74 -13.18
C VAL A 70 -4.22 -7.67 -14.29
N MET A 71 -3.97 -8.82 -14.96
CA MET A 71 -2.89 -8.90 -15.95
C MET A 71 -3.17 -8.10 -17.24
N ASN A 72 -4.43 -7.77 -17.54
CA ASN A 72 -4.77 -6.85 -18.61
C ASN A 72 -4.23 -5.43 -18.39
N THR A 73 -3.93 -5.05 -17.14
CA THR A 73 -3.40 -3.73 -16.78
C THR A 73 -1.87 -3.70 -16.70
N ILE A 74 -1.21 -4.87 -16.84
CA ILE A 74 0.23 -5.03 -16.69
C ILE A 74 0.82 -5.55 -18.00
N ASP A 75 1.82 -4.85 -18.53
CA ASP A 75 2.56 -5.34 -19.70
C ASP A 75 3.29 -6.65 -19.38
N HIS A 76 3.05 -7.67 -20.19
CA HIS A 76 3.65 -8.99 -19.98
C HIS A 76 3.79 -9.78 -21.29
N VAL A 77 4.52 -10.88 -21.22
CA VAL A 77 4.54 -11.92 -22.26
C VAL A 77 4.23 -13.27 -21.65
N VAL A 78 3.49 -14.07 -22.39
CA VAL A 78 3.27 -15.48 -22.06
C VAL A 78 4.38 -16.31 -22.69
N VAL A 79 5.02 -17.17 -21.91
CA VAL A 79 6.10 -18.03 -22.36
C VAL A 79 5.80 -19.49 -21.96
N GLU A 80 6.33 -20.43 -22.74
CA GLU A 80 6.26 -21.86 -22.39
C GLU A 80 7.25 -22.15 -21.24
N ASP A 81 6.75 -22.84 -20.21
CA ASP A 81 7.59 -23.31 -19.10
C ASP A 81 8.23 -24.66 -19.47
N HIS A 82 9.45 -24.61 -19.99
CA HIS A 82 10.20 -25.79 -20.41
C HIS A 82 10.66 -26.69 -19.25
N HIS A 83 10.60 -26.23 -17.99
CA HIS A 83 11.04 -27.00 -16.82
C HIS A 83 9.89 -27.65 -16.07
N GLY A 84 8.72 -27.03 -16.04
CA GLY A 84 7.53 -27.52 -15.33
C GLY A 84 6.39 -27.94 -16.25
N GLY A 85 6.49 -27.63 -17.53
CA GLY A 85 5.42 -27.79 -18.53
C GLY A 85 4.31 -26.75 -18.38
N GLY A 86 3.59 -26.45 -19.46
CA GLY A 86 2.55 -25.41 -19.48
C GLY A 86 3.09 -24.04 -19.83
N TYR A 87 2.43 -23.00 -19.33
CA TYR A 87 2.76 -21.62 -19.63
C TYR A 87 2.95 -20.81 -18.34
N THR A 88 3.73 -19.76 -18.42
CA THR A 88 3.92 -18.76 -17.37
C THR A 88 3.96 -17.37 -17.98
N ILE A 89 3.98 -16.36 -17.12
CA ILE A 89 4.02 -14.94 -17.51
C ILE A 89 5.36 -14.35 -17.10
N ILE A 90 5.88 -13.44 -17.90
CA ILE A 90 6.99 -12.57 -17.55
C ILE A 90 6.49 -11.13 -17.66
N PRO A 91 6.34 -10.41 -16.54
CA PRO A 91 5.97 -8.99 -16.57
C PRO A 91 7.09 -8.18 -17.21
N LYS A 92 6.73 -7.10 -17.88
CA LYS A 92 7.65 -6.20 -18.59
C LYS A 92 7.39 -4.75 -18.25
N GLY A 93 8.36 -3.93 -18.57
CA GLY A 93 8.23 -2.48 -18.45
C GLY A 93 9.10 -1.86 -17.36
N PRO A 94 9.04 -0.54 -17.23
CA PRO A 94 9.93 0.21 -16.34
C PRO A 94 9.60 0.07 -14.85
N PHE A 95 8.44 -0.49 -14.53
CA PHE A 95 7.97 -0.64 -13.15
C PHE A 95 8.23 -2.04 -12.56
N VAL A 96 8.82 -2.96 -13.33
CA VAL A 96 9.14 -4.31 -12.84
C VAL A 96 10.30 -4.24 -11.85
N ARG A 97 10.09 -4.82 -10.66
CA ARG A 97 11.04 -4.82 -9.53
C ARG A 97 11.05 -6.19 -8.85
N THR A 98 12.16 -6.56 -8.25
CA THR A 98 12.18 -7.64 -7.28
C THR A 98 11.48 -7.21 -6.00
N ARG A 99 11.01 -8.17 -5.19
CA ARG A 99 10.41 -7.84 -3.87
C ARG A 99 11.37 -7.07 -2.98
N GLU A 100 12.66 -7.33 -3.06
CA GLU A 100 13.68 -6.60 -2.32
C GLU A 100 13.75 -5.14 -2.76
N GLN A 101 13.75 -4.88 -4.07
CA GLN A 101 13.70 -3.51 -4.62
C GLN A 101 12.40 -2.79 -4.21
N ILE A 102 11.24 -3.46 -4.31
CA ILE A 102 9.96 -2.90 -3.87
C ILE A 102 10.00 -2.50 -2.40
N ARG A 103 10.53 -3.38 -1.53
CA ARG A 103 10.73 -3.11 -0.11
C ARG A 103 11.52 -1.83 0.13
N ASP A 104 12.68 -1.74 -0.51
CA ASP A 104 13.62 -0.64 -0.28
C ASP A 104 13.06 0.68 -0.83
N GLU A 105 12.45 0.65 -2.03
CA GLU A 105 11.82 1.82 -2.65
C GLU A 105 10.59 2.30 -1.85
N ILE A 106 9.76 1.39 -1.32
CA ILE A 106 8.63 1.75 -0.44
C ILE A 106 9.13 2.35 0.87
N LEU A 107 10.16 1.75 1.45
CA LEU A 107 10.75 2.29 2.68
C LEU A 107 11.26 3.71 2.44
N GLU A 108 11.99 3.96 1.36
CA GLU A 108 12.44 5.30 0.98
C GLU A 108 11.26 6.23 0.75
N PHE A 109 10.24 5.82 -0.01
CA PHE A 109 9.06 6.62 -0.32
C PHE A 109 8.27 7.04 0.91
N VAL A 110 8.08 6.12 1.85
CA VAL A 110 7.38 6.39 3.12
C VAL A 110 8.26 7.21 4.06
N MET A 111 9.59 6.98 4.06
CA MET A 111 10.55 7.59 4.99
C MET A 111 11.16 8.89 4.44
N GLU A 112 11.23 9.11 3.11
CA GLU A 112 11.73 10.37 2.49
C GLU A 112 11.06 11.62 3.07
N SER A 113 9.86 11.44 3.51
CA SER A 113 9.08 12.49 4.14
C SER A 113 9.47 12.78 5.58
N GLN A 114 10.52 12.18 6.09
CA GLN A 114 10.77 12.06 7.53
C GLN A 114 12.05 12.78 8.00
N ASP A 115 12.58 13.73 7.25
CA ASP A 115 13.76 14.55 7.65
C ASP A 115 13.62 15.25 9.02
N GLU A 116 12.46 15.19 9.66
CA GLU A 116 12.21 15.69 11.00
C GLU A 116 12.11 14.59 12.07
N PHE A 117 12.71 13.42 11.83
CA PHE A 117 12.55 12.21 12.64
C PHE A 117 13.48 12.11 13.85
N ASN A 118 13.25 12.95 14.81
CA ASN A 118 13.63 12.64 16.19
C ASN A 118 12.37 12.62 17.07
N ASP A 119 11.46 11.65 16.83
CA ASP A 119 10.46 11.36 17.84
C ASP A 119 11.03 10.32 18.82
N PRO A 120 11.38 10.73 20.07
CA PRO A 120 11.97 9.83 21.07
C PRO A 120 11.00 8.71 21.50
N HIS A 121 9.74 8.74 21.05
CA HIS A 121 8.72 7.75 21.40
C HIS A 121 8.47 6.73 20.29
N GLY A 122 9.14 6.84 19.13
CA GLY A 122 9.06 5.86 18.04
C GLY A 122 7.66 5.70 17.41
N GLU A 123 6.76 6.68 17.60
CA GLU A 123 5.45 6.64 16.95
C GLU A 123 5.59 6.77 15.43
N ALA A 124 4.94 5.90 14.69
CA ALA A 124 4.84 5.99 13.24
C ALA A 124 4.24 7.36 12.85
N LYS A 125 4.92 8.08 11.95
CA LYS A 125 4.46 9.38 11.45
C LYS A 125 3.68 9.26 10.14
N ALA A 126 3.69 8.08 9.53
CA ALA A 126 2.86 7.73 8.40
C ALA A 126 1.52 7.14 8.85
N GLU A 127 0.48 7.37 8.08
CA GLU A 127 -0.79 6.68 8.14
C GLU A 127 -1.01 5.98 6.81
N LEU A 128 -1.20 4.67 6.87
CA LEU A 128 -1.53 3.84 5.71
C LEU A 128 -3.04 3.70 5.62
N TRP A 129 -3.60 3.87 4.41
CA TRP A 129 -5.02 3.79 4.12
C TRP A 129 -5.26 2.96 2.86
N ALA A 130 -6.15 1.98 2.92
CA ALA A 130 -6.58 1.20 1.77
C ALA A 130 -8.06 0.81 1.90
N TRP A 131 -8.67 0.33 0.82
CA TRP A 131 -10.04 -0.17 0.82
C TRP A 131 -10.03 -1.69 1.04
N TYR A 132 -10.72 -2.20 2.07
CA TYR A 132 -10.60 -3.58 2.56
C TYR A 132 -9.14 -3.96 2.90
N ALA A 133 -8.47 -3.10 3.59
CA ALA A 133 -7.03 -2.97 3.73
C ALA A 133 -6.27 -4.16 4.36
N ASP A 134 -6.95 -5.16 4.90
CA ASP A 134 -6.30 -6.23 5.68
C ASP A 134 -5.34 -7.06 4.82
N TYR A 135 -5.78 -7.46 3.62
CA TYR A 135 -4.96 -8.25 2.69
C TYR A 135 -3.82 -7.43 2.11
N ASP A 136 -4.08 -6.18 1.73
CA ASP A 136 -3.06 -5.25 1.26
C ASP A 136 -1.98 -5.02 2.30
N HIS A 137 -2.38 -4.88 3.57
CA HIS A 137 -1.43 -4.69 4.65
C HIS A 137 -0.56 -5.92 4.89
N VAL A 138 -1.12 -7.12 4.78
CA VAL A 138 -0.35 -8.36 4.87
C VAL A 138 0.63 -8.46 3.71
N ALA A 139 0.20 -8.21 2.47
CA ALA A 139 1.07 -8.22 1.30
C ALA A 139 2.23 -7.23 1.42
N LEU A 140 1.94 -5.99 1.88
CA LEU A 140 2.94 -4.97 2.16
C LEU A 140 3.92 -5.40 3.26
N CYS A 141 3.42 -5.90 4.39
CA CYS A 141 4.26 -6.32 5.52
C CYS A 141 5.18 -7.50 5.15
N GLN A 142 4.71 -8.42 4.31
CA GLN A 142 5.50 -9.57 3.85
C GLN A 142 6.75 -9.17 3.07
N LEU A 143 6.81 -7.97 2.48
CA LEU A 143 8.03 -7.44 1.87
C LEU A 143 9.17 -7.29 2.89
N PHE A 144 8.84 -7.02 4.14
CA PHE A 144 9.81 -6.83 5.24
C PHE A 144 10.09 -8.11 6.02
N GLY A 145 9.31 -9.18 5.81
CA GLY A 145 9.43 -10.44 6.52
C GLY A 145 8.36 -10.61 7.61
N LYS A 146 8.77 -10.84 8.86
CA LYS A 146 7.84 -10.98 9.97
C LYS A 146 7.38 -9.61 10.46
N MET A 147 6.23 -9.54 11.13
CA MET A 147 5.73 -8.30 11.69
C MET A 147 6.75 -7.56 12.59
N ILE A 148 7.59 -8.32 13.31
CA ILE A 148 8.64 -7.75 14.18
C ILE A 148 9.81 -7.14 13.37
N ASP A 149 9.94 -7.51 12.09
CA ASP A 149 11.02 -7.04 11.20
C ASP A 149 10.63 -5.72 10.51
N LEU A 150 9.41 -5.22 10.72
CA LEU A 150 9.00 -3.91 10.20
C LEU A 150 9.95 -2.81 10.72
N PRO A 151 10.41 -1.90 9.85
CA PRO A 151 11.33 -0.83 10.24
C PRO A 151 10.74 0.07 11.32
N THR A 152 11.61 0.54 12.22
CA THR A 152 11.20 1.52 13.25
C THR A 152 10.59 2.74 12.59
N GLY A 153 9.40 3.14 13.05
CA GLY A 153 8.64 4.27 12.49
C GLY A 153 7.74 3.90 11.31
N PHE A 154 7.84 2.66 10.79
CA PHE A 154 6.87 2.17 9.81
C PHE A 154 5.56 1.76 10.53
N PRO A 155 4.38 2.05 9.97
CA PRO A 155 3.11 1.70 10.61
C PRO A 155 2.92 0.18 10.72
N MET A 156 2.61 -0.30 11.94
CA MET A 156 2.31 -1.71 12.19
C MET A 156 0.85 -2.08 11.91
N PHE A 157 0.05 -1.11 11.48
CA PHE A 157 -1.36 -1.31 11.14
C PHE A 157 -1.75 -0.36 10.02
N THR A 158 -2.77 -0.74 9.31
CA THR A 158 -3.41 0.10 8.30
C THR A 158 -4.74 0.64 8.81
N ARG A 159 -5.24 1.67 8.16
CA ARG A 159 -6.59 2.21 8.34
C ARG A 159 -7.43 1.76 7.14
N ASP A 160 -8.63 1.34 7.42
CA ASP A 160 -9.53 0.83 6.40
C ASP A 160 -10.53 1.92 5.96
N LEU A 161 -10.52 2.24 4.66
CA LEU A 161 -11.43 3.22 4.07
C LEU A 161 -12.88 2.73 4.09
N ARG A 162 -13.10 1.41 4.00
CA ARG A 162 -14.43 0.84 4.09
C ARG A 162 -15.05 1.04 5.48
N GLN A 163 -14.24 0.89 6.54
CA GLN A 163 -14.65 1.20 7.91
C GLN A 163 -14.86 2.70 8.10
N HIS A 164 -13.98 3.52 7.49
CA HIS A 164 -14.11 4.98 7.55
C HIS A 164 -15.41 5.46 6.88
N TRP A 165 -15.75 4.90 5.73
CA TRP A 165 -17.01 5.16 5.03
C TRP A 165 -18.24 4.81 5.89
N GLU A 166 -18.20 3.68 6.60
CA GLU A 166 -19.24 3.28 7.55
C GLU A 166 -19.36 4.30 8.69
N TYR A 167 -18.21 4.70 9.27
CA TYR A 167 -18.19 5.72 10.33
C TYR A 167 -18.76 7.07 9.88
N LYS A 168 -18.61 7.43 8.61
CA LYS A 168 -19.18 8.65 8.01
C LYS A 168 -20.66 8.52 7.64
N GLY A 169 -21.30 7.37 7.89
CA GLY A 169 -22.72 7.15 7.66
C GLY A 169 -23.09 6.78 6.21
N TYR A 170 -22.14 6.12 5.49
CA TYR A 170 -22.36 5.61 4.13
C TYR A 170 -22.72 6.69 3.09
N PRO A 171 -21.99 7.80 2.98
CA PRO A 171 -22.22 8.77 1.91
C PRO A 171 -22.06 8.11 0.53
N GLU A 172 -22.74 8.63 -0.49
CA GLU A 172 -22.50 8.20 -1.86
C GLU A 172 -21.08 8.60 -2.27
N LEU A 173 -20.23 7.60 -2.55
CA LEU A 173 -18.82 7.83 -2.91
C LEU A 173 -18.67 8.16 -4.39
N PRO A 174 -17.64 8.91 -4.78
CA PRO A 174 -17.24 9.05 -6.16
C PRO A 174 -17.03 7.66 -6.79
N ARG A 175 -17.45 7.49 -8.03
CA ARG A 175 -17.21 6.26 -8.80
C ARG A 175 -15.83 6.31 -9.42
N GLN A 176 -15.22 5.15 -9.56
CA GLN A 176 -14.06 4.97 -10.43
C GLN A 176 -14.58 4.68 -11.82
N ASP A 177 -14.24 5.52 -12.79
CA ASP A 177 -14.79 5.40 -14.15
C ASP A 177 -14.08 4.29 -14.93
N ASP A 178 -12.76 4.17 -14.76
CA ASP A 178 -11.88 3.20 -15.44
C ASP A 178 -10.74 2.78 -14.50
N GLY A 179 -10.01 1.72 -14.85
CA GLY A 179 -8.77 1.32 -14.19
C GLY A 179 -8.94 0.45 -12.94
N GLU A 180 -10.14 -0.06 -12.69
CA GLU A 180 -10.32 -1.07 -11.63
C GLU A 180 -9.36 -2.24 -11.82
N HIS A 181 -8.79 -2.74 -10.70
CA HIS A 181 -7.77 -3.80 -10.68
C HIS A 181 -6.41 -3.39 -11.29
N ASN A 182 -6.12 -2.09 -11.30
CA ASN A 182 -4.79 -1.55 -11.44
C ASN A 182 -4.40 -0.89 -10.11
N ALA A 183 -3.40 -1.43 -9.41
CA ALA A 183 -3.05 -0.96 -8.08
C ALA A 183 -2.82 0.57 -8.00
N LEU A 184 -2.27 1.20 -9.07
CA LEU A 184 -2.04 2.64 -9.05
C LEU A 184 -3.34 3.44 -9.16
N ASP A 185 -4.25 3.02 -10.04
CA ASP A 185 -5.53 3.71 -10.22
C ASP A 185 -6.42 3.50 -9.00
N ASP A 186 -6.39 2.30 -8.39
CA ASP A 186 -7.11 2.00 -7.15
C ASP A 186 -6.55 2.79 -5.96
N ALA A 187 -5.23 2.93 -5.83
CA ALA A 187 -4.60 3.79 -4.82
C ALA A 187 -4.95 5.29 -5.00
N ARG A 188 -5.03 5.77 -6.24
CA ARG A 188 -5.49 7.14 -6.55
C ARG A 188 -6.96 7.32 -6.17
N HIS A 189 -7.78 6.34 -6.47
CA HIS A 189 -9.20 6.36 -6.11
C HIS A 189 -9.41 6.32 -4.60
N ASN A 190 -8.59 5.58 -3.86
CA ASN A 190 -8.57 5.57 -2.40
C ASN A 190 -8.34 6.99 -1.83
N LEU A 191 -7.40 7.76 -2.41
CA LEU A 191 -7.19 9.16 -2.03
C LEU A 191 -8.42 10.04 -2.36
N VAL A 192 -9.04 9.83 -3.52
CA VAL A 192 -10.25 10.58 -3.92
C VAL A 192 -11.40 10.31 -2.94
N MET A 193 -11.68 9.05 -2.63
CA MET A 193 -12.71 8.66 -1.66
C MET A 193 -12.46 9.26 -0.27
N TYR A 194 -11.22 9.18 0.20
CA TYR A 194 -10.84 9.76 1.49
C TYR A 194 -11.10 11.27 1.53
N ASN A 195 -10.60 12.02 0.53
CA ASN A 195 -10.76 13.48 0.46
C ASN A 195 -12.26 13.87 0.38
N TYR A 196 -13.05 13.12 -0.36
CA TYR A 196 -14.49 13.33 -0.41
C TYR A 196 -15.14 13.17 0.97
N MET A 197 -14.84 12.08 1.68
CA MET A 197 -15.38 11.82 3.01
C MET A 197 -14.91 12.84 4.07
N GLU A 198 -13.70 13.39 3.94
CA GLU A 198 -13.19 14.43 4.86
C GLU A 198 -13.75 15.82 4.55
N GLY A 199 -14.27 16.04 3.35
CA GLY A 199 -14.96 17.29 2.97
C GLY A 199 -16.43 17.36 3.41
N LEU A 200 -17.00 16.25 3.92
CA LEU A 200 -18.35 16.18 4.48
C LEU A 200 -18.37 16.58 5.96
#